data_999b27b19e7a6a431d20ec61121419b7
#
_entry.id   999b27b19e7a6a431d20ec61121419b7
#
_cell.length_a   1.000
_cell.length_b   1.000
_cell.length_c   1.000
_cell.angle_alpha   90.00
_cell.angle_beta   90.00
_cell.angle_gamma   90.00
#
_symmetry.space_group_name_H-M   'P 1'
#
loop_
_entity.id
_entity.type
_entity.pdbx_description
1 polymer ?
#
loop_
_entity_poly.entity_id
_entity_poly.type
_entity_poly.pdbx_seq_one_letter_code
_entity_poly.pdbx_strand_id
1 'polypeptide(L)'
;MNSSLLIHARLAFLAVLCLCLVCFGACQYEVPITSSPTRKVEERLLGNWTSADGKEKLKVRRLEESTYVLYYDGDLFRAYHSDIEETPFVSVQDLNSNDRKFAYVVWKLSDDGKTLTLRSVNDRVLPKTSKDSASVVALLKQNARNPELFGEEMSFNKEK
;
A
#
# COMPACT_ATOMS: atom_id res chain seq x y z
N MET A 1 -34.84 5.37 31.35
CA MET A 1 -34.10 4.84 30.17
C MET A 1 -32.83 5.66 30.04
N ASN A 2 -31.67 5.06 30.35
CA ASN A 2 -30.44 5.78 30.77
C ASN A 2 -29.71 6.46 29.60
N SER A 3 -29.74 7.79 29.57
CA SER A 3 -29.01 8.64 28.61
C SER A 3 -27.50 8.39 28.57
N SER A 4 -26.91 7.89 29.67
CA SER A 4 -25.50 7.54 29.76
C SER A 4 -25.10 6.36 28.88
N LEU A 5 -25.97 5.36 28.69
CA LEU A 5 -25.70 4.19 27.85
C LEU A 5 -25.59 4.54 26.35
N LEU A 6 -26.39 5.51 25.92
CA LEU A 6 -26.40 6.01 24.53
C LEU A 6 -25.15 6.83 24.21
N ILE A 7 -24.62 7.56 25.20
CA ILE A 7 -23.38 8.36 25.02
C ILE A 7 -22.17 7.45 24.89
N HIS A 8 -22.08 6.40 25.72
CA HIS A 8 -20.95 5.43 25.63
C HIS A 8 -20.97 4.60 24.35
N ALA A 9 -22.17 4.24 23.84
CA ALA A 9 -22.28 3.52 22.57
C ALA A 9 -21.89 4.42 21.38
N ARG A 10 -22.20 5.71 21.41
CA ARG A 10 -21.80 6.68 20.36
C ARG A 10 -20.30 6.98 20.39
N LEU A 11 -19.68 7.07 21.57
CA LEU A 11 -18.24 7.25 21.72
C LEU A 11 -17.45 6.02 21.28
N ALA A 12 -17.94 4.81 21.56
CA ALA A 12 -17.33 3.57 21.09
C ALA A 12 -17.43 3.43 19.56
N PHE A 13 -18.54 3.84 18.94
CA PHE A 13 -18.74 3.81 17.51
C PHE A 13 -17.83 4.83 16.77
N LEU A 14 -17.64 6.02 17.35
CA LEU A 14 -16.71 7.03 16.82
C LEU A 14 -15.25 6.61 16.95
N ALA A 15 -14.88 5.88 18.01
CA ALA A 15 -13.52 5.37 18.18
C ALA A 15 -13.17 4.26 17.18
N VAL A 16 -14.13 3.41 16.82
CA VAL A 16 -13.95 2.36 15.80
C VAL A 16 -13.89 2.96 14.40
N LEU A 17 -14.62 4.04 14.12
CA LEU A 17 -14.61 4.70 12.82
C LEU A 17 -13.30 5.46 12.52
N CYS A 18 -12.57 5.87 13.55
CA CYS A 18 -11.28 6.58 13.40
C CYS A 18 -10.09 5.66 13.12
N LEU A 19 -10.24 4.33 13.26
CA LEU A 19 -9.13 3.37 13.13
C LEU A 19 -8.88 2.91 11.69
N CYS A 20 -9.79 3.17 10.76
CA CYS A 20 -9.69 2.69 9.37
C CYS A 20 -8.98 3.67 8.41
N LEU A 21 -8.54 4.85 8.85
CA LEU A 21 -8.03 5.92 7.97
C LEU A 21 -6.50 6.00 7.86
N VAL A 22 -5.72 4.94 8.18
CA VAL A 22 -4.27 5.08 8.37
C VAL A 22 -3.40 4.25 7.42
N CYS A 23 -3.89 3.71 6.30
CA CYS A 23 -3.07 2.74 5.55
C CYS A 23 -2.02 3.34 4.59
N PHE A 24 -2.14 4.55 4.06
CA PHE A 24 -1.11 5.14 3.20
C PHE A 24 -0.41 6.38 3.80
N GLY A 25 -0.96 7.03 4.81
CA GLY A 25 -0.40 8.25 5.37
C GLY A 25 0.73 8.08 6.39
N ALA A 26 0.91 6.89 6.97
CA ALA A 26 1.80 6.69 8.11
C ALA A 26 3.19 6.13 7.76
N CYS A 27 3.35 5.44 6.63
CA CYS A 27 4.61 4.79 6.24
C CYS A 27 5.26 5.58 5.11
N GLN A 28 6.14 6.52 5.44
CA GLN A 28 6.83 7.33 4.43
C GLN A 28 8.34 7.16 4.58
N TYR A 29 8.95 6.49 3.61
CA TYR A 29 10.39 6.28 3.52
C TYR A 29 11.03 7.31 2.58
N GLU A 30 12.28 7.69 2.81
CA GLU A 30 12.99 8.69 1.99
C GLU A 30 13.49 8.10 0.66
N VAL A 31 13.72 6.80 0.60
CA VAL A 31 14.26 6.11 -0.58
C VAL A 31 13.33 4.98 -1.03
N PRO A 32 13.36 4.60 -2.31
CA PRO A 32 12.63 3.43 -2.79
C PRO A 32 13.27 2.12 -2.32
N ILE A 33 12.56 1.00 -2.41
CA ILE A 33 13.11 -0.33 -2.14
C ILE A 33 14.27 -0.63 -3.10
N THR A 34 14.06 -0.42 -4.41
CA THR A 34 15.09 -0.54 -5.44
C THR A 34 15.22 0.79 -6.18
N SER A 35 16.42 1.15 -6.59
CA SER A 35 16.70 2.41 -7.31
C SER A 35 16.06 2.47 -8.71
N SER A 36 15.68 1.32 -9.27
CA SER A 36 15.02 1.19 -10.56
C SER A 36 13.99 0.06 -10.54
N PRO A 37 13.00 0.08 -11.46
CA PRO A 37 12.03 -1.00 -11.60
C PRO A 37 12.69 -2.35 -11.87
N THR A 38 12.20 -3.42 -11.26
CA THR A 38 12.72 -4.78 -11.44
C THR A 38 12.05 -5.51 -12.61
N ARG A 39 10.87 -5.08 -13.02
CA ARG A 39 10.13 -5.64 -14.17
C ARG A 39 9.18 -4.62 -14.81
N LYS A 40 8.67 -4.97 -15.97
CA LYS A 40 7.67 -4.17 -16.71
C LYS A 40 6.32 -4.16 -16.00
N VAL A 41 5.49 -3.21 -16.42
CA VAL A 41 4.08 -3.12 -16.02
C VAL A 41 3.35 -4.43 -16.35
N GLU A 42 2.63 -4.97 -15.40
CA GLU A 42 1.73 -6.10 -15.60
C GLU A 42 0.36 -5.60 -16.10
N GLU A 43 0.01 -5.95 -17.36
CA GLU A 43 -1.21 -5.48 -18.03
C GLU A 43 -2.49 -5.79 -17.25
N ARG A 44 -2.53 -6.95 -16.59
CA ARG A 44 -3.71 -7.39 -15.84
C ARG A 44 -4.01 -6.52 -14.63
N LEU A 45 -3.00 -5.80 -14.10
CA LEU A 45 -3.18 -4.84 -13.01
C LEU A 45 -3.84 -3.54 -13.47
N LEU A 46 -3.76 -3.20 -14.75
CA LEU A 46 -4.35 -1.97 -15.27
C LEU A 46 -5.87 -2.04 -15.19
N GLY A 47 -6.50 -0.97 -14.73
CA GLY A 47 -7.95 -0.89 -14.61
C GLY A 47 -8.41 -0.03 -13.44
N ASN A 48 -9.71 -0.09 -13.21
CA ASN A 48 -10.36 0.46 -12.03
C ASN A 48 -10.63 -0.68 -11.04
N TRP A 49 -10.46 -0.38 -9.79
CA TRP A 49 -10.58 -1.31 -8.68
C TRP A 49 -11.40 -0.67 -7.57
N THR A 50 -12.25 -1.46 -6.93
CA THR A 50 -13.08 -1.01 -5.80
C THR A 50 -12.85 -1.93 -4.62
N SER A 51 -12.65 -1.36 -3.43
CA SER A 51 -12.51 -2.15 -2.19
C SER A 51 -13.70 -3.08 -1.97
N ALA A 52 -13.51 -4.14 -1.20
CA ALA A 52 -14.56 -5.13 -0.95
C ALA A 52 -15.83 -4.53 -0.32
N ASP A 53 -15.68 -3.46 0.48
CA ASP A 53 -16.79 -2.71 1.09
C ASP A 53 -17.37 -1.60 0.17
N GLY A 54 -16.79 -1.41 -1.01
CA GLY A 54 -17.25 -0.46 -2.04
C GLY A 54 -16.88 1.01 -1.78
N LYS A 55 -16.19 1.33 -0.69
CA LYS A 55 -15.93 2.72 -0.29
C LYS A 55 -14.71 3.32 -0.97
N GLU A 56 -13.67 2.53 -1.17
CA GLU A 56 -12.39 3.00 -1.69
C GLU A 56 -12.25 2.67 -3.17
N LYS A 57 -11.64 3.57 -3.91
CA LYS A 57 -11.42 3.48 -5.36
C LYS A 57 -9.94 3.58 -5.67
N LEU A 58 -9.42 2.58 -6.36
CA LEU A 58 -8.06 2.57 -6.87
C LEU A 58 -8.08 2.50 -8.40
N LYS A 59 -7.43 3.46 -9.06
CA LYS A 59 -7.20 3.43 -10.50
C LYS A 59 -5.74 3.14 -10.76
N VAL A 60 -5.46 2.12 -11.55
CA VAL A 60 -4.11 1.74 -11.95
C VAL A 60 -3.96 1.98 -13.45
N ARG A 61 -3.00 2.80 -13.84
CA ARG A 61 -2.70 3.12 -15.23
C ARG A 61 -1.21 2.96 -15.50
N ARG A 62 -0.86 2.69 -16.74
CA ARG A 62 0.54 2.74 -17.19
C ARG A 62 0.98 4.19 -17.29
N LEU A 63 2.12 4.52 -16.72
CA LEU A 63 2.82 5.78 -16.94
C LEU A 63 3.92 5.59 -17.98
N GLU A 64 4.74 4.56 -17.80
CA GLU A 64 5.86 4.19 -18.67
C GLU A 64 5.92 2.65 -18.79
N GLU A 65 6.91 2.12 -19.50
CA GLU A 65 7.07 0.68 -19.72
C GLU A 65 7.13 -0.14 -18.41
N SER A 66 7.74 0.42 -17.37
CA SER A 66 7.97 -0.24 -16.07
C SER A 66 7.40 0.55 -14.88
N THR A 67 6.53 1.53 -15.13
CA THR A 67 6.03 2.43 -14.10
C THR A 67 4.52 2.60 -14.23
N TYR A 68 3.85 2.58 -13.09
CA TYR A 68 2.43 2.86 -12.95
C TYR A 68 2.20 4.29 -12.46
N VAL A 69 1.06 4.86 -12.79
CA VAL A 69 0.43 5.93 -12.02
C VAL A 69 -0.81 5.35 -11.34
N LEU A 70 -0.93 5.62 -10.06
CA LEU A 70 -2.05 5.19 -9.22
C LEU A 70 -2.82 6.43 -8.77
N TYR A 71 -4.13 6.33 -8.79
CA TYR A 71 -5.02 7.29 -8.14
C TYR A 71 -5.83 6.54 -7.10
N TYR A 72 -5.68 6.93 -5.83
CA TYR A 72 -6.33 6.27 -4.71
C TYR A 72 -6.87 7.32 -3.75
N ASP A 73 -8.16 7.29 -3.51
CA ASP A 73 -8.89 8.15 -2.55
C ASP A 73 -8.59 9.66 -2.67
N GLY A 74 -8.41 10.16 -3.89
CA GLY A 74 -8.10 11.56 -4.15
C GLY A 74 -6.61 11.86 -4.37
N ASP A 75 -5.73 10.94 -4.00
CA ASP A 75 -4.28 11.10 -4.06
C ASP A 75 -3.66 10.41 -5.27
N LEU A 76 -2.55 10.98 -5.74
CA LEU A 76 -1.80 10.52 -6.90
C LEU A 76 -0.44 9.95 -6.47
N PHE A 77 -0.12 8.77 -7.03
CA PHE A 77 1.14 8.08 -6.74
C PHE A 77 1.80 7.60 -8.02
N ARG A 78 3.12 7.53 -8.00
CA ARG A 78 3.93 6.77 -8.95
C ARG A 78 4.32 5.45 -8.29
N ALA A 79 4.23 4.35 -9.02
CA ALA A 79 4.60 3.04 -8.48
C ALA A 79 5.38 2.21 -9.48
N TYR A 80 6.24 1.32 -8.99
CA TYR A 80 6.94 0.35 -9.81
C TYR A 80 7.33 -0.89 -9.01
N HIS A 81 7.50 -1.99 -9.70
CA HIS A 81 7.95 -3.24 -9.09
C HIS A 81 9.38 -3.11 -8.55
N SER A 82 9.55 -3.57 -7.34
CA SER A 82 10.81 -3.62 -6.59
C SER A 82 10.97 -5.01 -5.98
N ASP A 83 10.85 -6.04 -6.81
CA ASP A 83 10.86 -7.44 -6.36
C ASP A 83 12.17 -7.78 -5.65
N ILE A 84 12.07 -8.47 -4.52
CA ILE A 84 13.20 -9.02 -3.77
C ILE A 84 13.00 -10.52 -3.71
N GLU A 85 13.89 -11.27 -4.38
CA GLU A 85 13.75 -12.72 -4.52
C GLU A 85 12.37 -13.06 -5.13
N GLU A 86 11.56 -13.84 -4.44
CA GLU A 86 10.21 -14.22 -4.88
C GLU A 86 9.10 -13.30 -4.38
N THR A 87 9.44 -12.29 -3.57
CA THR A 87 8.44 -11.38 -3.00
C THR A 87 8.20 -10.18 -3.93
N PRO A 88 6.96 -9.99 -4.42
CA PRO A 88 6.62 -8.94 -5.37
C PRO A 88 6.40 -7.59 -4.67
N PHE A 89 7.47 -7.00 -4.15
CA PHE A 89 7.39 -5.65 -3.58
C PHE A 89 7.13 -4.60 -4.64
N VAL A 90 6.56 -3.49 -4.19
CA VAL A 90 6.28 -2.30 -4.98
C VAL A 90 6.73 -1.07 -4.20
N SER A 91 7.53 -0.23 -4.84
CA SER A 91 7.83 1.11 -4.36
C SER A 91 6.73 2.05 -4.83
N VAL A 92 6.00 2.66 -3.90
CA VAL A 92 4.91 3.60 -4.18
C VAL A 92 5.34 4.98 -3.71
N GLN A 93 5.52 5.92 -4.64
CA GLN A 93 5.96 7.29 -4.36
C GLN A 93 4.77 8.23 -4.31
N ASP A 94 4.67 8.99 -3.23
CA ASP A 94 3.70 10.08 -3.11
C ASP A 94 4.04 11.22 -4.10
N LEU A 95 3.05 11.65 -4.87
CA LEU A 95 3.18 12.77 -5.81
C LEU A 95 2.45 14.04 -5.33
N ASN A 96 1.72 13.95 -4.21
CA ASN A 96 0.93 15.07 -3.70
C ASN A 96 1.77 16.03 -2.85
N SER A 97 2.85 15.54 -2.25
CA SER A 97 3.78 16.34 -1.45
C SER A 97 5.10 16.60 -2.18
N ASN A 98 5.80 17.69 -1.82
CA ASN A 98 7.12 17.99 -2.35
C ASN A 98 8.20 17.03 -1.83
N ASP A 99 7.96 16.37 -0.70
CA ASP A 99 8.92 15.44 -0.09
C ASP A 99 9.11 14.16 -0.90
N ARG A 100 8.14 13.82 -1.76
CA ARG A 100 8.21 12.66 -2.67
C ARG A 100 8.56 11.35 -1.98
N LYS A 101 8.08 11.15 -0.75
CA LYS A 101 8.36 9.96 0.05
C LYS A 101 7.72 8.70 -0.52
N PHE A 102 8.21 7.56 -0.04
CA PHE A 102 7.78 6.24 -0.51
C PHE A 102 7.01 5.49 0.58
N ALA A 103 6.00 4.73 0.14
CA ALA A 103 5.46 3.59 0.86
C ALA A 103 5.94 2.30 0.20
N TYR A 104 6.10 1.24 0.98
CA TYR A 104 6.44 -0.08 0.47
C TYR A 104 5.24 -0.99 0.62
N VAL A 105 4.88 -1.65 -0.46
CA VAL A 105 3.69 -2.48 -0.55
C VAL A 105 4.08 -3.82 -1.17
N VAL A 106 3.41 -4.89 -0.81
CA VAL A 106 3.28 -6.08 -1.65
C VAL A 106 1.89 -6.10 -2.23
N TRP A 107 1.76 -6.46 -3.49
CA TRP A 107 0.48 -6.70 -4.10
C TRP A 107 0.43 -8.07 -4.76
N LYS A 108 -0.74 -8.66 -4.76
CA LYS A 108 -1.01 -9.96 -5.36
C LYS A 108 -2.29 -9.89 -6.17
N LEU A 109 -2.18 -10.25 -7.44
CA LEU A 109 -3.33 -10.41 -8.32
C LEU A 109 -3.80 -11.86 -8.26
N SER A 110 -5.11 -12.08 -8.16
CA SER A 110 -5.70 -13.42 -8.28
C SER A 110 -5.47 -14.00 -9.67
N ASP A 111 -5.49 -15.33 -9.80
CA ASP A 111 -5.22 -16.01 -11.07
C ASP A 111 -6.22 -15.62 -12.16
N ASP A 112 -7.47 -15.37 -11.78
CA ASP A 112 -8.52 -14.89 -12.69
C ASP A 112 -8.44 -13.38 -13.02
N GLY A 113 -7.49 -12.65 -12.39
CA GLY A 113 -7.26 -11.23 -12.59
C GLY A 113 -8.34 -10.30 -12.05
N LYS A 114 -9.24 -10.80 -11.18
CA LYS A 114 -10.39 -10.03 -10.69
C LYS A 114 -10.23 -9.45 -9.31
N THR A 115 -9.32 -9.98 -8.52
CA THR A 115 -9.05 -9.49 -7.15
C THR A 115 -7.59 -9.09 -7.02
N LEU A 116 -7.36 -7.88 -6.52
CA LEU A 116 -6.06 -7.34 -6.17
C LEU A 116 -5.98 -7.19 -4.67
N THR A 117 -5.03 -7.88 -4.02
CA THR A 117 -4.75 -7.70 -2.60
C THR A 117 -3.49 -6.89 -2.39
N LEU A 118 -3.51 -6.01 -1.42
CA LEU A 118 -2.42 -5.11 -1.05
C LEU A 118 -2.11 -5.26 0.44
N ARG A 119 -0.82 -5.25 0.79
CA ARG A 119 -0.36 -5.14 2.18
C ARG A 119 0.80 -4.17 2.25
N SER A 120 0.73 -3.19 3.12
CA SER A 120 1.85 -2.27 3.37
C SER A 120 2.90 -2.90 4.26
N VAL A 121 4.16 -2.51 4.08
CA VAL A 121 5.23 -2.85 5.02
C VAL A 121 5.05 -2.05 6.30
N ASN A 122 5.16 -2.73 7.44
CA ASN A 122 4.95 -2.15 8.76
C ASN A 122 6.21 -1.38 9.19
N ASP A 123 6.05 -0.08 9.45
CA ASP A 123 7.14 0.81 9.86
C ASP A 123 7.67 0.55 11.29
N ARG A 124 6.94 -0.21 12.09
CA ARG A 124 7.43 -0.68 13.40
C ARG A 124 8.48 -1.77 13.25
N VAL A 125 8.39 -2.56 12.17
CA VAL A 125 9.34 -3.63 11.84
C VAL A 125 10.48 -3.10 10.96
N LEU A 126 10.15 -2.24 10.01
CA LEU A 126 11.11 -1.63 9.09
C LEU A 126 11.25 -0.13 9.39
N PRO A 127 12.27 0.30 10.14
CA PRO A 127 12.44 1.70 10.51
C PRO A 127 12.72 2.59 9.29
N LYS A 128 12.18 3.82 9.31
CA LYS A 128 12.26 4.82 8.22
C LYS A 128 13.64 5.49 8.07
N THR A 129 14.64 5.01 8.79
CA THR A 129 15.97 5.66 8.89
C THR A 129 16.93 5.29 7.77
N SER A 130 16.57 4.34 6.90
CA SER A 130 17.42 3.93 5.78
C SER A 130 17.61 5.07 4.78
N LYS A 131 18.86 5.32 4.39
CA LYS A 131 19.25 6.40 3.48
C LYS A 131 19.56 5.93 2.05
N ASP A 132 19.55 4.62 1.82
CA ASP A 132 19.80 4.01 0.53
C ASP A 132 19.00 2.72 0.34
N SER A 133 18.74 2.37 -0.92
CA SER A 133 17.96 1.19 -1.30
C SER A 133 18.63 -0.13 -0.89
N ALA A 134 19.94 -0.20 -0.85
CA ALA A 134 20.66 -1.44 -0.49
C ALA A 134 20.41 -1.80 0.98
N SER A 135 20.43 -0.79 1.87
CA SER A 135 20.08 -0.94 3.28
C SER A 135 18.62 -1.37 3.46
N VAL A 136 17.69 -0.81 2.66
CA VAL A 136 16.29 -1.21 2.68
C VAL A 136 16.13 -2.68 2.28
N VAL A 137 16.76 -3.10 1.19
CA VAL A 137 16.71 -4.49 0.72
C VAL A 137 17.28 -5.45 1.78
N ALA A 138 18.40 -5.09 2.42
CA ALA A 138 18.99 -5.91 3.47
C ALA A 138 18.05 -6.09 4.66
N LEU A 139 17.40 -5.01 5.12
CA LEU A 139 16.43 -5.05 6.21
C LEU A 139 15.18 -5.86 5.85
N LEU A 140 14.65 -5.74 4.63
CA LEU A 140 13.52 -6.53 4.17
C LEU A 140 13.85 -8.02 4.15
N LYS A 141 15.04 -8.41 3.65
CA LYS A 141 15.51 -9.79 3.67
C LYS A 141 15.67 -10.33 5.09
N GLN A 142 16.27 -9.54 5.98
CA GLN A 142 16.44 -9.92 7.39
C GLN A 142 15.08 -10.18 8.07
N ASN A 143 14.06 -9.44 7.71
CA ASN A 143 12.71 -9.52 8.30
C ASN A 143 11.73 -10.36 7.46
N ALA A 144 12.16 -11.02 6.39
CA ALA A 144 11.28 -11.76 5.48
C ALA A 144 10.40 -12.82 6.15
N ARG A 145 10.87 -13.39 7.28
CA ARG A 145 10.12 -14.39 8.08
C ARG A 145 9.35 -13.79 9.26
N ASN A 146 9.44 -12.48 9.46
CA ASN A 146 8.70 -11.84 10.54
C ASN A 146 7.22 -11.70 10.16
N PRO A 147 6.27 -12.34 10.88
CA PRO A 147 4.85 -12.26 10.56
C PRO A 147 4.28 -10.83 10.67
N GLU A 148 4.96 -9.96 11.43
CA GLU A 148 4.54 -8.57 11.61
C GLU A 148 5.12 -7.62 10.54
N LEU A 149 5.91 -8.15 9.58
CA LEU A 149 6.50 -7.32 8.51
C LEU A 149 5.44 -6.61 7.67
N PHE A 150 4.27 -7.21 7.52
CA PHE A 150 3.19 -6.66 6.73
C PHE A 150 1.99 -6.27 7.60
N GLY A 151 1.42 -5.11 7.32
CA GLY A 151 0.17 -4.64 7.91
C GLY A 151 -1.06 -5.46 7.45
N GLU A 152 -2.24 -4.92 7.73
CA GLU A 152 -3.51 -5.53 7.33
C GLU A 152 -3.62 -5.66 5.81
N GLU A 153 -4.36 -6.65 5.37
CA GLU A 153 -4.63 -6.90 3.97
C GLU A 153 -5.83 -6.07 3.49
N MET A 154 -5.64 -5.37 2.39
CA MET A 154 -6.71 -4.66 1.68
C MET A 154 -7.02 -5.41 0.38
N SER A 155 -8.29 -5.63 0.10
CA SER A 155 -8.74 -6.32 -1.10
C SER A 155 -9.59 -5.43 -1.98
N PHE A 156 -9.30 -5.45 -3.28
CA PHE A 156 -10.00 -4.70 -4.30
C PHE A 156 -10.51 -5.62 -5.41
N ASN A 157 -11.71 -5.38 -5.87
CA ASN A 157 -12.32 -6.09 -7.01
C ASN A 157 -12.22 -5.24 -8.27
N LYS A 158 -11.89 -5.87 -9.39
CA LYS A 158 -11.80 -5.19 -10.68
C LYS A 158 -13.18 -4.76 -11.16
N GLU A 159 -13.31 -3.49 -11.51
CA GLU A 159 -14.52 -2.98 -12.16
C GLU A 159 -14.60 -3.52 -13.61
N LYS A 160 -15.83 -3.75 -14.07
CA LYS A 160 -16.10 -4.20 -15.44
C LYS A 160 -15.92 -3.09 -16.46
#